data_9c11baab336350a9485d2e45bd29c91d
#
_entry.id   9c11baab336350a9485d2e45bd29c91d
#
_cell.length_a   1.000
_cell.length_b   1.000
_cell.length_c   1.000
_cell.angle_alpha   90.00
_cell.angle_beta   90.00
_cell.angle_gamma   90.00
#
_symmetry.space_group_name_H-M   'P 1'
#
loop_
_entity.id
_entity.type
_entity.pdbx_description
1 polymer ?
#
loop_
_entity_poly.entity_id
_entity_poly.type
_entity_poly.pdbx_seq_one_letter_code
_entity_poly.pdbx_strand_id
1 'polypeptide(L)'
;MKKGLILEGGAMRGMFTAGVIDVMMENGIDYDGVIGVSAGAAFGCNYKSKQIGRAIRYNMKFCNDKRYSGIGSLIKTGNIYNTDFAYGEVPLKYDVFDFDTYQNNPMDFYVVCTDIETGKAVYHIYGGKDDHCFDWIRASASMPIVSQIVEIDGQKLLDGGVADSVPVKYFEEIGFDRNVVVLTQPEHYQKKKNSLMPLIRLKYRKYPKLVEAIENRHLVYNQTLAYDSKPMPFF
;
A
#
# COMPACT_ATOMS: atom_id res chain seq x y z
N MET A 1 0.27 8.87 24.36
CA MET A 1 1.07 9.03 23.12
C MET A 1 0.87 7.79 22.27
N LYS A 2 0.24 7.94 21.09
CA LYS A 2 0.03 6.81 20.18
C LYS A 2 1.28 6.59 19.30
N LYS A 3 1.67 5.32 19.17
CA LYS A 3 2.78 4.88 18.31
C LYS A 3 2.23 4.41 16.96
N GLY A 4 2.76 4.97 15.88
CA GLY A 4 2.38 4.61 14.52
C GLY A 4 3.50 3.92 13.73
N LEU A 5 3.12 3.01 12.84
CA LEU A 5 4.01 2.41 11.86
C LEU A 5 3.52 2.77 10.45
N ILE A 6 4.37 3.41 9.66
CA ILE A 6 4.05 3.89 8.31
C ILE A 6 4.86 3.09 7.30
N LEU A 7 4.16 2.43 6.38
CA LEU A 7 4.75 1.50 5.42
C LEU A 7 4.60 2.04 4.00
N GLU A 8 5.73 2.53 3.42
CA GLU A 8 5.77 3.01 2.05
C GLU A 8 5.43 1.90 1.05
N GLY A 9 4.78 2.28 -0.05
CA GLY A 9 4.61 1.43 -1.21
C GLY A 9 5.89 1.26 -2.02
N GLY A 10 5.96 0.22 -2.85
CA GLY A 10 7.15 0.02 -3.68
C GLY A 10 7.14 -1.24 -4.52
N ALA A 11 5.98 -1.83 -4.78
CA ALA A 11 5.86 -3.13 -5.44
C ALA A 11 6.81 -4.14 -4.79
N MET A 12 7.68 -4.84 -5.57
CA MET A 12 8.60 -5.85 -5.02
C MET A 12 9.67 -5.30 -4.07
N ARG A 13 9.94 -3.97 -4.04
CA ARG A 13 10.82 -3.38 -3.01
C ARG A 13 10.23 -3.51 -1.61
N GLY A 14 8.91 -3.65 -1.49
CA GLY A 14 8.23 -3.94 -0.24
C GLY A 14 8.65 -5.25 0.43
N MET A 15 9.38 -6.13 -0.25
CA MET A 15 10.01 -7.29 0.40
C MET A 15 10.98 -6.88 1.51
N PHE A 16 11.61 -5.71 1.41
CA PHE A 16 12.36 -5.10 2.51
C PHE A 16 11.44 -4.81 3.70
N THR A 17 10.29 -4.18 3.44
CA THR A 17 9.28 -3.90 4.46
C THR A 17 8.79 -5.21 5.12
N ALA A 18 8.55 -6.26 4.33
CA ALA A 18 8.15 -7.56 4.85
C ALA A 18 9.18 -8.13 5.85
N GLY A 19 10.47 -8.06 5.52
CA GLY A 19 11.54 -8.47 6.44
C GLY A 19 11.59 -7.62 7.71
N VAL A 20 11.42 -6.31 7.59
CA VAL A 20 11.41 -5.39 8.74
C VAL A 20 10.27 -5.71 9.70
N ILE A 21 9.03 -5.87 9.19
CA ILE A 21 7.87 -6.18 10.04
C ILE A 21 7.95 -7.59 10.64
N ASP A 22 8.55 -8.56 9.95
CA ASP A 22 8.79 -9.89 10.51
C ASP A 22 9.73 -9.80 11.73
N VAL A 23 10.86 -9.10 11.61
CA VAL A 23 11.78 -8.87 12.73
C VAL A 23 11.11 -8.10 13.88
N MET A 24 10.26 -7.11 13.57
CA MET A 24 9.49 -6.40 14.60
C MET A 24 8.56 -7.34 15.36
N MET A 25 7.84 -8.23 14.66
CA MET A 25 6.97 -9.23 15.28
C MET A 25 7.74 -10.24 16.13
N GLU A 26 8.88 -10.72 15.64
CA GLU A 26 9.76 -11.65 16.37
C GLU A 26 10.29 -11.05 17.68
N ASN A 27 10.48 -9.74 17.74
CA ASN A 27 10.96 -9.02 18.91
C ASN A 27 9.84 -8.39 19.76
N GLY A 28 8.56 -8.69 19.48
CA GLY A 28 7.43 -8.20 20.25
C GLY A 28 7.27 -6.67 20.20
N ILE A 29 7.72 -6.03 19.13
CA ILE A 29 7.55 -4.59 18.92
C ILE A 29 6.11 -4.36 18.44
N ASP A 30 5.32 -3.57 19.16
CA ASP A 30 3.92 -3.28 18.87
C ASP A 30 3.68 -1.78 18.66
N TYR A 31 2.68 -1.49 17.83
CA TYR A 31 2.17 -0.15 17.53
C TYR A 31 0.68 -0.07 17.80
N ASP A 32 0.18 1.16 18.07
CA ASP A 32 -1.25 1.41 18.25
C ASP A 32 -1.98 1.44 16.90
N GLY A 33 -1.28 1.81 15.83
CA GLY A 33 -1.81 1.78 14.48
C GLY A 33 -0.72 1.63 13.42
N VAL A 34 -1.11 1.08 12.29
CA VAL A 34 -0.27 0.89 11.11
C VAL A 34 -0.98 1.48 9.89
N ILE A 35 -0.26 2.19 9.03
CA ILE A 35 -0.78 2.66 7.75
C ILE A 35 0.11 2.17 6.61
N GLY A 36 -0.52 1.53 5.63
CA GLY A 36 0.17 0.96 4.48
C GLY A 36 -0.30 1.55 3.16
N VAL A 37 0.64 1.70 2.24
CA VAL A 37 0.41 2.18 0.87
C VAL A 37 0.86 1.12 -0.11
N SER A 38 0.00 0.69 -1.04
CA SER A 38 0.38 -0.27 -2.09
C SER A 38 0.97 -1.57 -1.51
N ALA A 39 2.21 -1.91 -1.82
CA ALA A 39 2.91 -3.05 -1.21
C ALA A 39 2.98 -2.94 0.33
N GLY A 40 3.09 -1.72 0.87
CA GLY A 40 3.03 -1.49 2.31
C GLY A 40 1.70 -1.90 2.94
N ALA A 41 0.58 -1.74 2.23
CA ALA A 41 -0.72 -2.26 2.65
C ALA A 41 -0.80 -3.79 2.50
N ALA A 42 -0.39 -4.31 1.34
CA ALA A 42 -0.46 -5.75 1.03
C ALA A 42 0.41 -6.62 1.95
N PHE A 43 1.55 -6.10 2.40
CA PHE A 43 2.44 -6.82 3.31
C PHE A 43 2.17 -6.46 4.78
N GLY A 44 1.86 -5.19 5.04
CA GLY A 44 1.59 -4.69 6.39
C GLY A 44 0.38 -5.32 7.08
N CYS A 45 -0.65 -5.76 6.34
CA CYS A 45 -1.79 -6.46 6.95
C CYS A 45 -1.36 -7.73 7.71
N ASN A 46 -0.23 -8.35 7.32
CA ASN A 46 0.33 -9.51 8.03
C ASN A 46 0.91 -9.13 9.41
N TYR A 47 1.27 -7.89 9.62
CA TYR A 47 1.71 -7.40 10.92
C TYR A 47 0.58 -7.39 11.94
N LYS A 48 -0.61 -6.94 11.54
CA LYS A 48 -1.82 -6.97 12.39
C LYS A 48 -2.30 -8.40 12.61
N SER A 49 -2.23 -9.29 11.60
CA SER A 49 -2.58 -10.71 11.74
C SER A 49 -1.48 -11.56 12.41
N LYS A 50 -0.35 -10.93 12.82
CA LYS A 50 0.78 -11.62 13.48
C LYS A 50 1.35 -12.81 12.69
N GLN A 51 1.26 -12.77 11.37
CA GLN A 51 1.71 -13.87 10.50
C GLN A 51 3.15 -13.65 10.01
N ILE A 52 4.12 -13.97 10.86
CA ILE A 52 5.57 -13.86 10.57
C ILE A 52 5.92 -14.68 9.31
N GLY A 53 6.70 -14.09 8.41
CA GLY A 53 7.21 -14.72 7.19
C GLY A 53 6.15 -14.90 6.09
N ARG A 54 4.86 -14.63 6.34
CA ARG A 54 3.81 -14.91 5.37
C ARG A 54 4.00 -14.11 4.07
N ALA A 55 4.26 -12.81 4.17
CA ALA A 55 4.44 -11.96 2.98
C ALA A 55 5.62 -12.45 2.11
N ILE A 56 6.74 -12.81 2.73
CA ILE A 56 7.91 -13.35 2.03
C ILE A 56 7.59 -14.72 1.43
N ARG A 57 6.97 -15.61 2.20
CA ARG A 57 6.68 -16.99 1.79
C ARG A 57 5.81 -17.07 0.54
N TYR A 58 4.67 -16.38 0.49
CA TYR A 58 3.81 -16.47 -0.69
C TYR A 58 4.42 -15.77 -1.91
N ASN A 59 5.12 -14.65 -1.73
CA ASN A 59 5.81 -13.98 -2.83
C ASN A 59 6.90 -14.88 -3.43
N MET A 60 7.76 -15.47 -2.61
CA MET A 60 8.80 -16.42 -3.07
C MET A 60 8.19 -17.65 -3.74
N LYS A 61 7.10 -18.18 -3.20
CA LYS A 61 6.43 -19.37 -3.75
C LYS A 61 5.82 -19.10 -5.13
N PHE A 62 5.25 -17.92 -5.35
CA PHE A 62 4.48 -17.61 -6.55
C PHE A 62 5.14 -16.64 -7.52
N CYS A 63 6.37 -16.15 -7.25
CA CYS A 63 7.06 -15.19 -8.12
C CYS A 63 7.20 -15.64 -9.58
N ASN A 64 7.32 -16.95 -9.83
CA ASN A 64 7.42 -17.55 -11.17
C ASN A 64 6.11 -18.18 -11.66
N ASP A 65 5.04 -18.10 -10.89
CA ASP A 65 3.73 -18.64 -11.28
C ASP A 65 2.99 -17.66 -12.20
N LYS A 66 2.72 -18.09 -13.43
CA LYS A 66 2.00 -17.28 -14.42
C LYS A 66 0.57 -16.90 -13.99
N ARG A 67 0.01 -17.62 -13.00
CA ARG A 67 -1.28 -17.27 -12.39
C ARG A 67 -1.16 -16.09 -11.44
N TYR A 68 0.02 -15.84 -10.87
CA TYR A 68 0.22 -14.78 -9.88
C TYR A 68 0.38 -13.41 -10.51
N SER A 69 1.33 -13.28 -11.45
CA SER A 69 1.61 -11.99 -12.09
C SER A 69 2.29 -12.14 -13.45
N GLY A 70 2.29 -11.07 -14.21
CA GLY A 70 3.04 -10.95 -15.46
C GLY A 70 2.26 -10.33 -16.61
N ILE A 71 2.92 -10.22 -17.77
CA ILE A 71 2.35 -9.64 -19.01
C ILE A 71 1.11 -10.43 -19.45
N GLY A 72 1.11 -11.76 -19.29
CA GLY A 72 -0.04 -12.61 -19.62
C GLY A 72 -1.29 -12.28 -18.78
N SER A 73 -1.11 -11.98 -17.49
CA SER A 73 -2.19 -11.49 -16.63
C SER A 73 -2.68 -10.12 -17.08
N LEU A 74 -1.75 -9.19 -17.35
CA LEU A 74 -2.09 -7.84 -17.82
C LEU A 74 -2.92 -7.85 -19.11
N ILE A 75 -2.56 -8.70 -20.08
CA ILE A 75 -3.30 -8.81 -21.36
C ILE A 75 -4.69 -9.41 -21.14
N LYS A 76 -4.81 -10.46 -20.29
CA LYS A 76 -6.07 -11.17 -20.08
C LYS A 76 -7.05 -10.43 -19.17
N THR A 77 -6.54 -9.78 -18.11
CA THR A 77 -7.36 -9.24 -17.03
C THR A 77 -7.27 -7.72 -16.88
N GLY A 78 -6.35 -7.07 -17.59
CA GLY A 78 -6.03 -5.66 -17.39
C GLY A 78 -5.23 -5.37 -16.11
N ASN A 79 -4.81 -6.42 -15.39
CA ASN A 79 -4.04 -6.32 -14.14
C ASN A 79 -2.72 -7.08 -14.26
N ILE A 80 -1.60 -6.45 -13.86
CA ILE A 80 -0.28 -7.10 -13.85
C ILE A 80 -0.26 -8.24 -12.82
N TYR A 81 -0.90 -8.07 -11.67
CA TYR A 81 -1.20 -9.14 -10.71
C TYR A 81 -2.62 -9.65 -10.98
N ASN A 82 -2.76 -10.97 -11.14
CA ASN A 82 -4.07 -11.58 -11.32
C ASN A 82 -4.85 -11.46 -10.01
N THR A 83 -5.93 -10.69 -10.04
CA THR A 83 -6.73 -10.37 -8.85
C THR A 83 -7.31 -11.61 -8.17
N ASP A 84 -7.92 -12.49 -8.94
CA ASP A 84 -8.58 -13.69 -8.40
C ASP A 84 -7.58 -14.63 -7.73
N PHE A 85 -6.38 -14.73 -8.31
CA PHE A 85 -5.34 -15.57 -7.74
C PHE A 85 -4.64 -14.89 -6.56
N ALA A 86 -4.13 -13.64 -6.75
CA ALA A 86 -3.29 -12.97 -5.76
C ALA A 86 -4.05 -12.51 -4.51
N TYR A 87 -5.28 -12.02 -4.68
CA TYR A 87 -6.13 -11.51 -3.58
C TYR A 87 -7.28 -12.44 -3.21
N GLY A 88 -7.54 -13.49 -4.01
CA GLY A 88 -8.54 -14.52 -3.75
C GLY A 88 -7.89 -15.84 -3.33
N GLU A 89 -7.33 -16.59 -4.30
CA GLU A 89 -6.88 -17.96 -4.01
C GLU A 89 -5.69 -18.02 -3.05
N VAL A 90 -4.69 -17.13 -3.20
CA VAL A 90 -3.50 -17.16 -2.33
C VAL A 90 -3.90 -16.99 -0.86
N PRO A 91 -4.60 -15.91 -0.46
CA PRO A 91 -4.93 -15.70 0.95
C PRO A 91 -6.05 -16.59 1.48
N LEU A 92 -6.85 -17.23 0.63
CA LEU A 92 -7.96 -18.07 1.09
C LEU A 92 -7.68 -19.58 1.01
N LYS A 93 -6.64 -20.01 0.23
CA LYS A 93 -6.39 -21.43 -0.02
C LYS A 93 -4.91 -21.84 0.12
N TYR A 94 -3.98 -21.04 -0.42
CA TYR A 94 -2.58 -21.47 -0.57
C TYR A 94 -1.67 -21.04 0.56
N ASP A 95 -1.91 -19.86 1.11
CA ASP A 95 -1.23 -19.29 2.27
C ASP A 95 -2.24 -18.46 3.05
N VAL A 96 -3.05 -19.18 3.83
CA VAL A 96 -4.29 -18.68 4.44
C VAL A 96 -3.99 -17.49 5.34
N PHE A 97 -4.76 -16.41 5.13
CA PHE A 97 -4.71 -15.23 5.97
C PHE A 97 -5.53 -15.46 7.24
N ASP A 98 -4.94 -15.15 8.39
CA ASP A 98 -5.59 -15.29 9.69
C ASP A 98 -6.47 -14.06 9.98
N PHE A 99 -7.71 -14.12 9.50
CA PHE A 99 -8.70 -13.08 9.75
C PHE A 99 -9.09 -12.99 11.22
N ASP A 100 -9.10 -14.11 11.95
CA ASP A 100 -9.51 -14.12 13.37
C ASP A 100 -8.48 -13.34 14.21
N THR A 101 -7.19 -13.63 14.05
CA THR A 101 -6.13 -12.84 14.71
C THR A 101 -6.17 -11.39 14.26
N TYR A 102 -6.39 -11.12 12.97
CA TYR A 102 -6.49 -9.78 12.44
C TYR A 102 -7.62 -8.98 13.09
N GLN A 103 -8.82 -9.54 13.16
CA GLN A 103 -10.01 -8.87 13.71
C GLN A 103 -9.92 -8.66 15.22
N ASN A 104 -9.36 -9.63 15.96
CA ASN A 104 -9.22 -9.55 17.42
C ASN A 104 -8.05 -8.66 17.87
N ASN A 105 -7.13 -8.30 17.00
CA ASN A 105 -6.02 -7.40 17.33
C ASN A 105 -6.53 -5.95 17.42
N PRO A 106 -6.36 -5.24 18.56
CA PRO A 106 -6.88 -3.88 18.75
C PRO A 106 -6.17 -2.81 17.92
N MET A 107 -5.06 -3.14 17.27
CA MET A 107 -4.31 -2.23 16.41
C MET A 107 -5.18 -1.75 15.23
N ASP A 108 -5.21 -0.44 14.98
CA ASP A 108 -5.83 0.08 13.78
C ASP A 108 -4.94 -0.18 12.56
N PHE A 109 -5.53 -0.64 11.46
CA PHE A 109 -4.80 -0.81 10.20
C PHE A 109 -5.44 0.05 9.10
N TYR A 110 -4.70 1.06 8.67
CA TYR A 110 -5.13 2.00 7.64
C TYR A 110 -4.57 1.60 6.28
N VAL A 111 -5.42 1.67 5.26
CA VAL A 111 -5.07 1.47 3.86
C VAL A 111 -5.23 2.78 3.11
N VAL A 112 -4.23 3.16 2.34
CA VAL A 112 -4.27 4.38 1.54
C VAL A 112 -4.61 4.04 0.10
N CYS A 113 -5.65 4.68 -0.44
CA CYS A 113 -6.02 4.64 -1.85
C CYS A 113 -6.03 6.05 -2.45
N THR A 114 -6.12 6.15 -3.76
CA THR A 114 -6.35 7.41 -4.46
C THR A 114 -7.73 7.38 -5.11
N ASP A 115 -8.61 8.30 -4.73
CA ASP A 115 -9.86 8.53 -5.44
C ASP A 115 -9.58 9.18 -6.79
N ILE A 116 -10.03 8.55 -7.88
CA ILE A 116 -9.68 9.01 -9.23
C ILE A 116 -10.48 10.22 -9.69
N GLU A 117 -11.62 10.49 -9.08
CA GLU A 117 -12.47 11.64 -9.44
C GLU A 117 -11.94 12.92 -8.82
N THR A 118 -11.42 12.84 -7.60
CA THR A 118 -10.88 13.98 -6.86
C THR A 118 -9.36 14.11 -6.93
N GLY A 119 -8.65 13.02 -7.25
CA GLY A 119 -7.18 12.93 -7.21
C GLY A 119 -6.60 12.94 -5.78
N LYS A 120 -7.44 12.86 -4.75
CA LYS A 120 -7.06 12.93 -3.34
C LYS A 120 -6.83 11.53 -2.74
N ALA A 121 -6.05 11.50 -1.66
CA ALA A 121 -5.89 10.30 -0.86
C ALA A 121 -7.19 9.97 -0.10
N VAL A 122 -7.50 8.69 -0.03
CA VAL A 122 -8.53 8.09 0.82
C VAL A 122 -7.81 7.23 1.85
N TYR A 123 -8.06 7.50 3.11
CA TYR A 123 -7.50 6.75 4.24
C TYR A 123 -8.61 5.92 4.86
N HIS A 124 -8.55 4.62 4.69
CA HIS A 124 -9.59 3.70 5.13
C HIS A 124 -9.07 2.81 6.26
N ILE A 125 -9.82 2.69 7.36
CA ILE A 125 -9.55 1.72 8.42
C ILE A 125 -10.06 0.36 7.94
N TYR A 126 -9.14 -0.52 7.57
CA TYR A 126 -9.48 -1.81 6.99
C TYR A 126 -9.94 -2.82 8.05
N GLY A 127 -11.20 -3.24 7.94
CA GLY A 127 -11.87 -4.13 8.88
C GLY A 127 -11.64 -5.63 8.65
N GLY A 128 -10.92 -6.02 7.60
CA GLY A 128 -10.67 -7.43 7.30
C GLY A 128 -11.72 -8.07 6.39
N LYS A 129 -12.17 -9.29 6.73
CA LYS A 129 -13.02 -10.10 5.86
C LYS A 129 -14.37 -9.45 5.54
N ASP A 130 -14.99 -8.85 6.53
CA ASP A 130 -16.32 -8.25 6.40
C ASP A 130 -16.29 -6.83 5.80
N ASP A 131 -15.10 -6.31 5.55
CA ASP A 131 -14.82 -5.03 4.89
C ASP A 131 -14.28 -5.28 3.48
N HIS A 132 -15.13 -5.80 2.59
CA HIS A 132 -14.81 -6.14 1.19
C HIS A 132 -13.61 -7.09 1.02
N CYS A 133 -13.34 -7.92 2.03
CA CYS A 133 -12.22 -8.87 2.04
C CYS A 133 -10.89 -8.16 1.70
N PHE A 134 -10.24 -8.48 0.57
CA PHE A 134 -8.98 -7.84 0.18
C PHE A 134 -9.13 -6.70 -0.85
N ASP A 135 -10.34 -6.23 -1.14
CA ASP A 135 -10.53 -5.22 -2.18
C ASP A 135 -9.89 -3.86 -1.84
N TRP A 136 -9.91 -3.43 -0.58
CA TRP A 136 -9.19 -2.22 -0.16
C TRP A 136 -7.67 -2.37 -0.32
N ILE A 137 -7.11 -3.53 0.04
CA ILE A 137 -5.69 -3.85 -0.16
C ILE A 137 -5.35 -3.86 -1.65
N ARG A 138 -6.21 -4.48 -2.47
CA ARG A 138 -6.10 -4.51 -3.92
C ARG A 138 -6.16 -3.11 -4.53
N ALA A 139 -7.10 -2.28 -4.10
CA ALA A 139 -7.24 -0.90 -4.57
C ALA A 139 -5.97 -0.10 -4.28
N SER A 140 -5.45 -0.20 -3.05
CA SER A 140 -4.19 0.44 -2.64
C SER A 140 -2.99 0.03 -3.50
N ALA A 141 -2.97 -1.20 -4.03
CA ALA A 141 -1.91 -1.74 -4.87
C ALA A 141 -2.22 -1.68 -6.38
N SER A 142 -3.33 -1.06 -6.79
CA SER A 142 -3.74 -0.96 -8.19
C SER A 142 -3.05 0.22 -8.88
N MET A 143 -1.83 -0.03 -9.40
CA MET A 143 -1.03 0.99 -10.08
C MET A 143 -1.67 1.46 -11.39
N PRO A 144 -1.69 2.79 -11.67
CA PRO A 144 -2.11 3.31 -12.96
C PRO A 144 -1.42 2.61 -14.14
N ILE A 145 -2.11 2.46 -15.26
CA ILE A 145 -1.67 1.80 -16.51
C ILE A 145 -1.67 0.28 -16.42
N VAL A 146 -1.17 -0.33 -15.36
CA VAL A 146 -0.96 -1.78 -15.24
C VAL A 146 -1.98 -2.47 -14.34
N SER A 147 -2.99 -1.72 -13.88
CA SER A 147 -4.13 -2.26 -13.14
C SER A 147 -5.43 -1.61 -13.58
N GLN A 148 -6.54 -2.29 -13.29
CA GLN A 148 -7.87 -1.74 -13.44
C GLN A 148 -8.23 -0.85 -12.24
N ILE A 149 -9.17 0.07 -12.46
CA ILE A 149 -9.80 0.85 -11.41
C ILE A 149 -10.62 -0.13 -10.53
N VAL A 150 -10.50 0.04 -9.23
CA VAL A 150 -11.27 -0.72 -8.24
C VAL A 150 -12.42 0.14 -7.76
N GLU A 151 -13.64 -0.40 -7.82
CA GLU A 151 -14.83 0.29 -7.31
C GLU A 151 -15.27 -0.36 -6.01
N ILE A 152 -15.36 0.44 -4.94
CA ILE A 152 -15.81 0.02 -3.60
C ILE A 152 -16.78 1.09 -3.12
N ASP A 153 -18.03 0.69 -2.79
CA ASP A 153 -19.09 1.56 -2.29
C ASP A 153 -19.31 2.83 -3.14
N GLY A 154 -19.21 2.68 -4.48
CA GLY A 154 -19.35 3.79 -5.43
C GLY A 154 -18.13 4.68 -5.57
N GLN A 155 -17.07 4.47 -4.81
CA GLN A 155 -15.78 5.14 -4.97
C GLN A 155 -14.90 4.42 -6.00
N LYS A 156 -14.30 5.14 -6.90
CA LYS A 156 -13.36 4.62 -7.91
C LYS A 156 -11.93 4.88 -7.48
N LEU A 157 -11.20 3.82 -7.18
CA LEU A 157 -9.93 3.86 -6.48
C LEU A 157 -8.78 3.28 -7.32
N LEU A 158 -7.61 3.85 -7.12
CA LEU A 158 -6.30 3.35 -7.60
C LEU A 158 -5.27 3.43 -6.47
N ASP A 159 -4.01 3.02 -6.78
CA ASP A 159 -2.88 2.97 -5.86
C ASP A 159 -2.72 4.26 -5.04
N GLY A 160 -2.68 4.11 -3.72
CA GLY A 160 -2.58 5.22 -2.78
C GLY A 160 -1.31 6.05 -2.95
N GLY A 161 -0.23 5.43 -3.41
CA GLY A 161 1.01 6.14 -3.68
C GLY A 161 0.96 7.14 -4.82
N VAL A 162 -0.19 7.32 -5.49
CA VAL A 162 -0.42 8.42 -6.42
C VAL A 162 -0.64 9.72 -5.65
N ALA A 163 -1.54 9.72 -4.68
CA ALA A 163 -1.90 10.92 -3.90
C ALA A 163 -1.01 11.09 -2.67
N ASP A 164 -0.75 10.00 -1.92
CA ASP A 164 0.11 10.03 -0.74
C ASP A 164 0.93 8.72 -0.62
N SER A 165 2.21 8.81 -0.92
CA SER A 165 3.11 7.65 -0.89
C SER A 165 3.65 7.32 0.49
N VAL A 166 3.71 8.31 1.41
CA VAL A 166 4.24 8.18 2.78
C VAL A 166 3.39 9.06 3.70
N PRO A 167 2.30 8.54 4.27
CA PRO A 167 1.24 9.31 4.93
C PRO A 167 1.57 9.76 6.37
N VAL A 168 2.77 10.34 6.57
CA VAL A 168 3.24 10.83 7.89
C VAL A 168 2.31 11.90 8.43
N LYS A 169 2.01 12.92 7.60
CA LYS A 169 1.18 14.05 8.03
C LYS A 169 -0.22 13.62 8.47
N TYR A 170 -0.83 12.71 7.71
CA TYR A 170 -2.14 12.18 8.08
C TYR A 170 -2.10 11.47 9.44
N PHE A 171 -1.06 10.63 9.70
CA PHE A 171 -0.93 9.94 10.98
C PHE A 171 -0.71 10.90 12.15
N GLU A 172 0.08 11.97 11.95
CA GLU A 172 0.24 13.02 12.94
C GLU A 172 -1.09 13.75 13.21
N GLU A 173 -1.84 14.11 12.16
CA GLU A 173 -3.13 14.80 12.25
C GLU A 173 -4.18 14.00 13.03
N ILE A 174 -4.17 12.66 12.93
CA ILE A 174 -5.09 11.78 13.68
C ILE A 174 -4.54 11.32 15.04
N GLY A 175 -3.42 11.92 15.48
CA GLY A 175 -2.90 11.79 16.85
C GLY A 175 -1.91 10.66 17.09
N PHE A 176 -1.21 10.18 16.06
CA PHE A 176 -0.05 9.31 16.24
C PHE A 176 1.21 10.17 16.45
N ASP A 177 1.63 10.29 17.70
CA ASP A 177 2.68 11.23 18.13
C ASP A 177 4.10 10.72 17.88
N ARG A 178 4.26 9.40 17.76
CA ARG A 178 5.55 8.74 17.52
C ARG A 178 5.41 7.76 16.37
N ASN A 179 6.00 8.11 15.26
CA ASN A 179 5.90 7.32 14.04
C ASN A 179 7.25 6.72 13.64
N VAL A 180 7.23 5.43 13.28
CA VAL A 180 8.31 4.77 12.57
C VAL A 180 7.90 4.66 11.11
N VAL A 181 8.78 5.11 10.22
CA VAL A 181 8.56 5.07 8.77
C VAL A 181 9.48 4.05 8.13
N VAL A 182 8.91 3.07 7.44
CA VAL A 182 9.68 2.10 6.66
C VAL A 182 9.63 2.49 5.19
N LEU A 183 10.74 3.01 4.69
CA LEU A 183 10.90 3.41 3.30
C LEU A 183 11.42 2.25 2.45
N THR A 184 11.03 2.22 1.18
CA THR A 184 11.43 1.21 0.19
C THR A 184 12.43 1.75 -0.84
N GLN A 185 12.80 3.02 -0.71
CA GLN A 185 13.82 3.67 -1.52
C GLN A 185 15.07 3.94 -0.68
N PRO A 186 16.25 3.96 -1.31
CA PRO A 186 17.50 4.30 -0.60
C PRO A 186 17.48 5.75 -0.11
N GLU A 187 18.31 6.01 0.89
CA GLU A 187 18.57 7.36 1.38
C GLU A 187 18.95 8.31 0.22
N HIS A 188 18.48 9.56 0.31
CA HIS A 188 18.67 10.59 -0.73
C HIS A 188 17.98 10.34 -2.08
N TYR A 189 17.12 9.32 -2.17
CA TYR A 189 16.33 9.12 -3.40
C TYR A 189 15.44 10.32 -3.68
N GLN A 190 15.47 10.78 -4.93
CA GLN A 190 14.59 11.83 -5.45
C GLN A 190 13.70 11.25 -6.54
N LYS A 191 12.40 11.27 -6.31
CA LYS A 191 11.42 10.84 -7.30
C LYS A 191 11.39 11.79 -8.48
N LYS A 192 11.50 11.25 -9.70
CA LYS A 192 11.44 12.02 -10.95
C LYS A 192 10.02 12.06 -11.50
N LYS A 193 9.76 13.05 -12.35
CA LYS A 193 8.50 13.16 -13.10
C LYS A 193 8.27 11.87 -13.91
N ASN A 194 7.00 11.42 -13.97
CA ASN A 194 6.64 10.20 -14.68
C ASN A 194 6.78 10.39 -16.21
N SER A 195 7.60 9.57 -16.84
CA SER A 195 7.82 9.61 -18.31
C SER A 195 6.61 9.12 -19.13
N LEU A 196 5.69 8.38 -18.51
CA LEU A 196 4.49 7.86 -19.16
C LEU A 196 3.32 8.84 -19.17
N MET A 197 3.55 10.13 -18.84
CA MET A 197 2.49 11.14 -18.78
C MET A 197 1.64 11.25 -20.07
N PRO A 198 2.19 11.14 -21.30
CA PRO A 198 1.35 11.17 -22.51
C PRO A 198 0.33 10.04 -22.54
N LEU A 199 0.73 8.82 -22.17
CA LEU A 199 -0.14 7.65 -22.11
C LEU A 199 -1.18 7.79 -20.98
N ILE A 200 -0.76 8.29 -19.82
CA ILE A 200 -1.62 8.55 -18.64
C ILE A 200 -2.71 9.56 -19.02
N ARG A 201 -2.37 10.67 -19.66
CA ARG A 201 -3.34 11.68 -20.09
C ARG A 201 -4.34 11.11 -21.10
N LEU A 202 -3.91 10.23 -22.02
CA LEU A 202 -4.80 9.57 -22.96
C LEU A 202 -5.76 8.60 -22.27
N LYS A 203 -5.21 7.69 -21.43
CA LYS A 203 -6.02 6.66 -20.73
C LYS A 203 -7.01 7.27 -19.74
N TYR A 204 -6.57 8.26 -18.97
CA TYR A 204 -7.35 8.86 -17.88
C TYR A 204 -7.92 10.25 -18.23
N ARG A 205 -8.16 10.53 -19.53
CA ARG A 205 -8.70 11.82 -20.01
C ARG A 205 -10.01 12.24 -19.36
N LYS A 206 -10.79 11.28 -18.86
CA LYS A 206 -12.05 11.53 -18.14
C LYS A 206 -11.84 11.90 -16.66
N TYR A 207 -10.62 11.76 -16.14
CA TYR A 207 -10.27 11.96 -14.74
C TYR A 207 -9.10 12.97 -14.62
N PRO A 208 -9.33 14.25 -14.93
CA PRO A 208 -8.27 15.28 -14.97
C PRO A 208 -7.56 15.44 -13.63
N LYS A 209 -8.29 15.28 -12.51
CA LYS A 209 -7.73 15.38 -11.16
C LYS A 209 -6.75 14.23 -10.85
N LEU A 210 -7.05 13.01 -11.30
CA LEU A 210 -6.10 11.89 -11.21
C LEU A 210 -4.83 12.19 -12.04
N VAL A 211 -4.99 12.72 -13.26
CA VAL A 211 -3.85 13.07 -14.12
C VAL A 211 -2.97 14.11 -13.44
N GLU A 212 -3.57 15.15 -12.85
CA GLU A 212 -2.89 16.19 -12.07
C GLU A 212 -2.12 15.58 -10.87
N ALA A 213 -2.76 14.68 -10.11
CA ALA A 213 -2.13 13.99 -8.99
C ALA A 213 -0.91 13.16 -9.43
N ILE A 214 -1.04 12.38 -10.51
CA ILE A 214 0.09 11.58 -11.06
C ILE A 214 1.22 12.49 -11.53
N GLU A 215 0.91 13.62 -12.17
CA GLU A 215 1.90 14.57 -12.66
C GLU A 215 2.69 15.21 -11.52
N ASN A 216 2.03 15.53 -10.40
CA ASN A 216 2.61 16.17 -9.23
C ASN A 216 3.17 15.19 -8.18
N ARG A 217 2.94 13.89 -8.35
CA ARG A 217 3.34 12.84 -7.40
C ARG A 217 4.80 12.95 -6.95
N HIS A 218 5.70 13.30 -7.87
CA HIS A 218 7.12 13.41 -7.56
C HIS A 218 7.42 14.59 -6.64
N LEU A 219 6.69 15.70 -6.75
CA LEU A 219 6.84 16.87 -5.88
C LEU A 219 6.36 16.56 -4.46
N VAL A 220 5.14 15.99 -4.36
CA VAL A 220 4.55 15.59 -3.07
C VAL A 220 5.47 14.61 -2.33
N TYR A 221 5.93 13.57 -3.02
CA TYR A 221 6.83 12.56 -2.45
C TYR A 221 8.13 13.19 -1.89
N ASN A 222 8.81 14.00 -2.71
CA ASN A 222 10.08 14.62 -2.31
C ASN A 222 9.90 15.62 -1.16
N GLN A 223 8.77 16.32 -1.12
CA GLN A 223 8.41 17.21 0.00
C GLN A 223 8.15 16.42 1.29
N THR A 224 7.49 15.27 1.20
CA THR A 224 7.24 14.41 2.37
C THR A 224 8.55 13.87 2.94
N LEU A 225 9.47 13.38 2.09
CA LEU A 225 10.77 12.93 2.57
C LEU A 225 11.60 14.06 3.22
N ALA A 226 11.53 15.27 2.67
CA ALA A 226 12.19 16.43 3.26
C ALA A 226 11.56 16.87 4.61
N TYR A 227 10.28 16.60 4.82
CA TYR A 227 9.58 16.83 6.08
C TYR A 227 10.01 15.80 7.13
N ASP A 228 10.03 14.52 6.78
CA ASP A 228 10.38 13.40 7.65
C ASP A 228 11.85 13.41 8.09
N SER A 229 12.75 13.93 7.23
CA SER A 229 14.19 14.05 7.52
C SER A 229 14.56 15.21 8.44
N LYS A 230 13.62 16.03 8.92
CA LYS A 230 13.92 17.03 9.96
C LYS A 230 14.23 16.30 11.26
N PRO A 231 15.36 16.61 11.91
CA PRO A 231 15.67 15.99 13.20
C PRO A 231 14.54 16.33 14.18
N MET A 232 13.86 15.29 14.67
CA MET A 232 12.96 15.47 15.80
C MET A 232 13.81 15.93 17.00
N PRO A 233 13.38 16.94 17.76
CA PRO A 233 14.08 17.29 18.96
C PRO A 233 14.14 16.07 19.87
N PHE A 234 15.35 15.64 20.20
CA PHE A 234 15.56 14.65 21.24
C PHE A 234 15.11 15.27 22.57
N PHE A 235 14.05 14.76 23.14
CA PHE A 235 13.65 15.01 24.53
C PHE A 235 14.01 13.80 25.38
#